data_4c58df6b49ecf84c0f3e24c8167b3cb8
#
_entry.id   4c58df6b49ecf84c0f3e24c8167b3cb8
#
_cell.length_a   1.000
_cell.length_b   1.000
_cell.length_c   1.000
_cell.angle_alpha   90.00
_cell.angle_beta   90.00
_cell.angle_gamma   90.00
#
_symmetry.space_group_name_H-M   'P 1'
#
loop_
_entity.id
_entity.type
_entity.pdbx_description
1 polymer ?
#
loop_
_entity_poly.entity_id
_entity_poly.type
_entity_poly.pdbx_seq_one_letter_code
_entity_poly.pdbx_strand_id
1 'polypeptide(L)'
;MRRHLLSLSLLFTPVVALAAPKNIIYMIGDGMGPAYLSAYRYYSDDTSTKTVENTIFDELWQGVASTYPDDDTYVTDSAAGATALATGVKSYNGAISVNRQHIPIGTMMQLAKRLGKANGIVASSQINHATPASFLAHNKSRRN
;
A
#
# COMPACT_ATOMS: atom_id res chain seq x y z
N MET A 1 65.71 19.38 2.53
CA MET A 1 64.48 18.91 1.83
C MET A 1 63.63 18.16 2.85
N ARG A 2 62.51 18.79 3.35
CA ARG A 2 61.57 18.19 4.29
C ARG A 2 60.43 17.55 3.47
N ARG A 3 60.28 16.21 3.55
CA ARG A 3 59.20 15.45 2.95
C ARG A 3 57.98 15.53 3.90
N HIS A 4 56.92 16.20 3.49
CA HIS A 4 55.63 16.17 4.16
C HIS A 4 54.90 14.88 3.73
N LEU A 5 54.70 13.95 4.66
CA LEU A 5 53.79 12.82 4.51
C LEU A 5 52.38 13.33 4.77
N LEU A 6 51.55 13.36 3.74
CA LEU A 6 50.09 13.55 3.88
C LEU A 6 49.50 12.23 4.34
N SER A 7 49.02 12.19 5.59
CA SER A 7 48.23 11.09 6.11
C SER A 7 46.80 11.24 5.59
N LEU A 8 46.38 10.35 4.69
CA LEU A 8 45.00 10.25 4.20
C LEU A 8 44.17 9.44 5.22
N SER A 9 43.47 10.14 6.10
CA SER A 9 42.54 9.51 7.04
C SER A 9 41.27 9.11 6.30
N LEU A 10 41.07 7.79 6.03
CA LEU A 10 39.80 7.24 5.56
C LEU A 10 38.78 7.30 6.70
N LEU A 11 37.83 8.21 6.58
CA LEU A 11 36.66 8.26 7.45
C LEU A 11 35.70 7.09 7.06
N PHE A 12 35.77 5.99 7.79
CA PHE A 12 34.76 4.94 7.74
C PHE A 12 33.50 5.44 8.44
N THR A 13 32.54 5.92 7.67
CA THR A 13 31.18 6.13 8.19
C THR A 13 30.51 4.75 8.31
N PRO A 14 30.01 4.36 9.49
CA PRO A 14 29.28 3.10 9.63
C PRO A 14 27.98 3.23 8.80
N VAL A 15 27.87 2.44 7.74
CA VAL A 15 26.59 2.24 7.05
C VAL A 15 25.72 1.41 7.99
N VAL A 16 24.77 2.04 8.65
CA VAL A 16 23.73 1.34 9.39
C VAL A 16 22.87 0.61 8.37
N ALA A 17 23.15 -0.66 8.17
CA ALA A 17 22.29 -1.53 7.38
C ALA A 17 20.95 -1.68 8.14
N LEU A 18 19.95 -0.90 7.78
CA LEU A 18 18.59 -1.15 8.22
C LEU A 18 18.19 -2.54 7.71
N ALA A 19 17.97 -3.46 8.63
CA ALA A 19 17.51 -4.80 8.28
C ALA A 19 16.19 -4.69 7.51
N ALA A 20 16.17 -5.19 6.28
CA ALA A 20 14.98 -5.22 5.47
C ALA A 20 13.88 -6.03 6.20
N PRO A 21 12.61 -5.57 6.21
CA PRO A 21 11.53 -6.26 6.88
C PRO A 21 11.38 -7.68 6.32
N LYS A 22 11.33 -8.68 7.21
CA LYS A 22 11.19 -10.09 6.82
C LYS A 22 9.78 -10.42 6.37
N ASN A 23 8.78 -9.78 6.99
CA ASN A 23 7.36 -9.97 6.76
C ASN A 23 6.68 -8.63 6.50
N ILE A 24 5.63 -8.64 5.68
CA ILE A 24 4.83 -7.47 5.38
C ILE A 24 3.37 -7.82 5.64
N ILE A 25 2.70 -7.02 6.47
CA ILE A 25 1.25 -7.04 6.63
C ILE A 25 0.72 -5.81 5.92
N TYR A 26 -0.09 -6.02 4.89
CA TYR A 26 -0.68 -4.95 4.10
C TYR A 26 -2.18 -4.87 4.41
N MET A 27 -2.60 -3.80 5.08
CA MET A 27 -3.99 -3.60 5.52
C MET A 27 -4.67 -2.55 4.65
N ILE A 28 -5.85 -2.87 4.13
CA ILE A 28 -6.63 -2.00 3.25
C ILE A 28 -8.00 -1.76 3.88
N GLY A 29 -8.33 -0.48 4.13
CA GLY A 29 -9.67 -0.06 4.44
C GLY A 29 -10.42 0.24 3.14
N ASP A 30 -11.28 -0.67 2.69
CA ASP A 30 -12.04 -0.52 1.46
C ASP A 30 -13.07 0.61 1.59
N GLY A 31 -12.97 1.60 0.70
CA GLY A 31 -13.76 2.82 0.75
C GLY A 31 -13.41 3.78 1.90
N MET A 32 -12.38 3.48 2.69
CA MET A 32 -11.96 4.30 3.83
C MET A 32 -11.19 5.54 3.39
N GLY A 33 -11.92 6.60 3.06
CA GLY A 33 -11.35 7.90 2.75
C GLY A 33 -11.01 8.72 4.02
N PRO A 34 -10.43 9.94 3.88
CA PRO A 34 -10.01 10.78 5.01
C PRO A 34 -11.13 11.12 6.00
N ALA A 35 -12.39 11.16 5.54
CA ALA A 35 -13.55 11.42 6.40
C ALA A 35 -13.74 10.33 7.47
N TYR A 36 -13.38 9.08 7.19
CA TYR A 36 -13.44 7.99 8.17
C TYR A 36 -12.42 8.19 9.30
N LEU A 37 -11.23 8.67 8.99
CA LEU A 37 -10.22 8.99 10.01
C LEU A 37 -10.71 10.11 10.92
N SER A 38 -11.32 11.15 10.34
CA SER A 38 -11.90 12.25 11.11
C SER A 38 -13.05 11.77 11.99
N ALA A 39 -13.96 10.95 11.44
CA ALA A 39 -15.07 10.39 12.21
C ALA A 39 -14.59 9.49 13.35
N TYR A 40 -13.59 8.65 13.11
CA TYR A 40 -12.99 7.80 14.14
C TYR A 40 -12.32 8.62 15.24
N ARG A 41 -11.62 9.69 14.90
CA ARG A 41 -10.99 10.58 15.88
C ARG A 41 -12.00 11.15 16.88
N TYR A 42 -13.14 11.64 16.39
CA TYR A 42 -14.21 12.15 17.25
C TYR A 42 -14.98 11.04 17.98
N TYR A 43 -15.10 9.85 17.39
CA TYR A 43 -15.76 8.70 18.02
C TYR A 43 -14.95 8.14 19.20
N SER A 44 -13.63 8.12 19.08
CA SER A 44 -12.72 7.59 20.10
C SER A 44 -12.26 8.63 21.13
N ASP A 45 -12.70 9.87 20.97
CA ASP A 45 -12.31 11.00 21.79
C ASP A 45 -12.77 10.86 23.25
N ASP A 46 -11.91 11.23 24.20
CA ASP A 46 -12.29 11.37 25.61
C ASP A 46 -12.87 12.77 25.85
N THR A 47 -14.18 12.87 25.84
CA THR A 47 -14.90 14.15 26.03
C THR A 47 -14.70 14.80 27.40
N SER A 48 -14.02 14.16 28.34
CA SER A 48 -13.63 14.75 29.63
C SER A 48 -12.41 15.66 29.51
N THR A 49 -11.64 15.56 28.43
CA THR A 49 -10.51 16.45 28.15
C THR A 49 -10.94 17.66 27.31
N LYS A 50 -10.07 18.64 27.15
CA LYS A 50 -10.34 19.85 26.36
C LYS A 50 -9.81 19.75 24.93
N THR A 51 -9.06 18.71 24.63
CA THR A 51 -8.40 18.49 23.34
C THR A 51 -8.86 17.18 22.73
N VAL A 52 -8.99 17.14 21.43
CA VAL A 52 -9.24 15.88 20.72
C VAL A 52 -7.96 15.07 20.69
N GLU A 53 -8.02 13.81 21.18
CA GLU A 53 -6.86 12.95 21.28
C GLU A 53 -6.44 12.41 19.89
N ASN A 54 -5.12 12.25 19.72
CA ASN A 54 -4.56 11.59 18.56
C ASN A 54 -4.92 10.10 18.54
N THR A 55 -5.21 9.60 17.36
CA THR A 55 -5.40 8.18 17.12
C THR A 55 -4.09 7.53 16.65
N ILE A 56 -4.01 6.22 16.64
CA ILE A 56 -2.86 5.48 16.08
C ILE A 56 -2.63 5.83 14.60
N PHE A 57 -3.67 6.22 13.87
CA PHE A 57 -3.54 6.65 12.47
C PHE A 57 -2.80 7.98 12.36
N ASP A 58 -2.98 8.89 13.32
CA ASP A 58 -2.26 10.17 13.35
C ASP A 58 -0.78 9.96 13.65
N GLU A 59 -0.45 9.02 14.53
CA GLU A 59 0.93 8.67 14.88
C GLU A 59 1.69 8.00 13.73
N LEU A 60 1.00 7.16 12.95
CA LEU A 60 1.59 6.38 11.86
C LEU A 60 1.48 7.06 10.49
N TRP A 61 0.91 8.26 10.42
CA TRP A 61 0.69 8.97 9.17
C TRP A 61 1.99 9.29 8.43
N GLN A 62 2.14 8.78 7.21
CA GLN A 62 3.32 9.02 6.36
C GLN A 62 2.99 9.80 5.08
N GLY A 63 1.72 9.86 4.70
CA GLY A 63 1.30 10.54 3.49
C GLY A 63 -0.06 10.11 2.99
N VAL A 64 -0.39 10.51 1.78
CA VAL A 64 -1.65 10.23 1.10
C VAL A 64 -1.41 9.64 -0.27
N ALA A 65 -2.37 8.83 -0.76
CA ALA A 65 -2.37 8.31 -2.11
C ALA A 65 -3.65 8.75 -2.83
N SER A 66 -3.54 8.97 -4.14
CA SER A 66 -4.69 9.25 -4.99
C SER A 66 -5.07 8.00 -5.77
N THR A 67 -6.34 7.59 -5.65
CA THR A 67 -6.85 6.31 -6.15
C THR A 67 -7.73 6.43 -7.39
N TYR A 68 -7.78 7.61 -8.06
CA TYR A 68 -8.54 7.75 -9.31
C TYR A 68 -8.12 6.68 -10.34
N PRO A 69 -9.08 6.13 -11.13
CA PRO A 69 -8.79 5.06 -12.09
C PRO A 69 -8.07 5.61 -13.34
N ASP A 70 -7.54 4.70 -14.15
CA ASP A 70 -6.98 4.97 -15.47
C ASP A 70 -8.06 4.74 -16.54
N ASP A 71 -9.15 5.51 -16.46
CA ASP A 71 -10.23 5.57 -17.44
C ASP A 71 -10.81 6.99 -17.47
N ASP A 72 -11.92 7.21 -18.13
CA ASP A 72 -12.55 8.53 -18.28
C ASP A 72 -13.41 8.94 -17.07
N THR A 73 -13.32 8.17 -15.95
CA THR A 73 -14.01 8.48 -14.70
C THR A 73 -13.06 9.06 -13.66
N TYR A 74 -13.61 9.76 -12.65
CA TYR A 74 -12.82 10.38 -11.58
C TYR A 74 -12.87 9.59 -10.28
N VAL A 75 -13.89 8.76 -10.10
CA VAL A 75 -14.13 8.04 -8.86
C VAL A 75 -13.78 6.57 -9.05
N THR A 76 -12.83 6.10 -8.25
CA THR A 76 -12.41 4.70 -8.28
C THR A 76 -13.48 3.78 -7.70
N ASP A 77 -13.58 2.57 -8.25
CA ASP A 77 -14.18 1.45 -7.52
C ASP A 77 -13.10 0.64 -6.78
N SER A 78 -13.52 -0.33 -5.97
CA SER A 78 -12.60 -1.20 -5.22
C SER A 78 -11.67 -2.00 -6.15
N ALA A 79 -12.13 -2.34 -7.37
CA ALA A 79 -11.34 -3.14 -8.31
C ALA A 79 -10.14 -2.35 -8.86
N ALA A 80 -10.38 -1.15 -9.41
CA ALA A 80 -9.33 -0.29 -9.91
C ALA A 80 -8.37 0.15 -8.79
N GLY A 81 -8.91 0.52 -7.62
CA GLY A 81 -8.12 0.91 -6.45
C GLY A 81 -7.23 -0.24 -5.96
N ALA A 82 -7.80 -1.44 -5.76
CA ALA A 82 -7.05 -2.60 -5.30
C ALA A 82 -6.06 -3.11 -6.36
N THR A 83 -6.38 -3.01 -7.65
CA THR A 83 -5.44 -3.30 -8.74
C THR A 83 -4.21 -2.39 -8.63
N ALA A 84 -4.40 -1.08 -8.45
CA ALA A 84 -3.28 -0.16 -8.29
C ALA A 84 -2.43 -0.49 -7.04
N LEU A 85 -3.07 -0.83 -5.92
CA LEU A 85 -2.38 -1.23 -4.69
C LEU A 85 -1.63 -2.56 -4.83
N ALA A 86 -2.21 -3.53 -5.54
CA ALA A 86 -1.63 -4.87 -5.71
C ALA A 86 -0.47 -4.90 -6.71
N THR A 87 -0.51 -4.03 -7.74
CA THR A 87 0.38 -4.10 -8.90
C THR A 87 1.30 -2.87 -9.06
N GLY A 88 0.98 -1.75 -8.42
CA GLY A 88 1.63 -0.47 -8.66
C GLY A 88 1.20 0.23 -9.96
N VAL A 89 0.21 -0.31 -10.68
CA VAL A 89 -0.26 0.21 -11.98
C VAL A 89 -1.74 0.53 -11.88
N LYS A 90 -2.12 1.74 -12.26
CA LYS A 90 -3.54 2.13 -12.36
C LYS A 90 -4.23 1.40 -13.50
N SER A 91 -5.52 1.11 -13.31
CA SER A 91 -6.38 0.49 -14.31
C SER A 91 -7.79 1.07 -14.27
N TYR A 92 -8.65 0.61 -15.14
CA TYR A 92 -10.03 1.07 -15.27
C TYR A 92 -10.93 0.47 -14.17
N ASN A 93 -12.08 1.11 -13.92
CA ASN A 93 -13.06 0.60 -12.96
C ASN A 93 -13.56 -0.79 -13.34
N GLY A 94 -13.57 -1.71 -12.38
CA GLY A 94 -13.94 -3.10 -12.58
C GLY A 94 -12.77 -4.06 -12.89
N ALA A 95 -11.57 -3.56 -13.18
CA ALA A 95 -10.41 -4.39 -13.50
C ALA A 95 -9.87 -5.15 -12.28
N ILE A 96 -9.56 -6.41 -12.45
CA ILE A 96 -8.88 -7.24 -11.46
C ILE A 96 -7.47 -7.55 -11.98
N SER A 97 -6.50 -6.76 -11.57
CA SER A 97 -5.07 -6.88 -11.89
C SER A 97 -4.76 -7.13 -13.38
N VAL A 98 -5.49 -6.42 -14.23
CA VAL A 98 -5.24 -6.30 -15.67
C VAL A 98 -5.13 -4.83 -16.06
N ASN A 99 -4.40 -4.53 -17.13
CA ASN A 99 -4.31 -3.19 -17.71
C ASN A 99 -5.50 -2.84 -18.61
N ARG A 100 -5.49 -1.65 -19.23
CA ARG A 100 -6.55 -1.23 -20.18
C ARG A 100 -6.71 -2.14 -21.40
N GLN A 101 -5.69 -2.89 -21.77
CA GLN A 101 -5.71 -3.89 -22.85
C GLN A 101 -6.10 -5.29 -22.34
N HIS A 102 -6.58 -5.40 -21.10
CA HIS A 102 -6.96 -6.65 -20.42
C HIS A 102 -5.80 -7.64 -20.25
N ILE A 103 -4.55 -7.16 -20.29
CA ILE A 103 -3.36 -7.98 -20.08
C ILE A 103 -3.09 -8.08 -18.58
N PRO A 104 -2.85 -9.29 -18.02
CA PRO A 104 -2.50 -9.48 -16.62
C PRO A 104 -1.25 -8.68 -16.21
N ILE A 105 -1.34 -8.04 -15.04
CA ILE A 105 -0.24 -7.31 -14.42
C ILE A 105 0.20 -8.08 -13.18
N GLY A 106 1.51 -8.32 -13.03
CA GLY A 106 2.05 -9.05 -11.89
C GLY A 106 1.74 -8.36 -10.55
N THR A 107 1.23 -9.12 -9.59
CA THR A 107 0.90 -8.62 -8.25
C THR A 107 2.07 -8.77 -7.28
N MET A 108 2.05 -7.98 -6.20
CA MET A 108 3.05 -8.10 -5.12
C MET A 108 3.05 -9.49 -4.47
N MET A 109 1.90 -10.18 -4.39
CA MET A 109 1.82 -11.54 -3.87
C MET A 109 2.49 -12.55 -4.81
N GLN A 110 2.32 -12.40 -6.13
CA GLN A 110 3.04 -13.24 -7.10
C GLN A 110 4.55 -13.01 -7.01
N LEU A 111 4.99 -11.75 -6.82
CA LEU A 111 6.40 -11.45 -6.60
C LEU A 111 6.92 -12.10 -5.31
N ALA A 112 6.19 -11.96 -4.20
CA ALA A 112 6.55 -12.57 -2.93
C ALA A 112 6.66 -14.10 -3.03
N LYS A 113 5.73 -14.74 -3.76
CA LYS A 113 5.78 -16.19 -4.02
C LYS A 113 7.02 -16.59 -4.82
N ARG A 114 7.38 -15.82 -5.88
CA ARG A 114 8.62 -16.07 -6.64
C ARG A 114 9.88 -15.93 -5.79
N LEU A 115 9.84 -15.10 -4.75
CA LEU A 115 10.92 -14.92 -3.78
C LEU A 115 10.88 -15.94 -2.63
N GLY A 116 10.08 -17.01 -2.75
CA GLY A 116 9.98 -18.08 -1.76
C GLY A 116 9.25 -17.69 -0.47
N LYS A 117 8.49 -16.59 -0.46
CA LYS A 117 7.74 -16.15 0.71
C LYS A 117 6.35 -16.81 0.75
N ALA A 118 5.87 -17.10 1.96
CA ALA A 118 4.49 -17.49 2.18
C ALA A 118 3.57 -16.27 1.98
N ASN A 119 2.39 -16.52 1.41
CA ASN A 119 1.36 -15.51 1.18
C ASN A 119 0.06 -15.93 1.83
N GLY A 120 -0.70 -14.96 2.34
CA GLY A 120 -2.04 -15.15 2.87
C GLY A 120 -2.91 -13.94 2.64
N ILE A 121 -4.20 -14.14 2.49
CA ILE A 121 -5.21 -13.07 2.44
C ILE A 121 -6.29 -13.37 3.46
N VAL A 122 -6.70 -12.32 4.16
CA VAL A 122 -7.88 -12.29 5.03
C VAL A 122 -8.75 -11.13 4.59
N ALA A 123 -10.04 -11.34 4.45
CA ALA A 123 -10.99 -10.30 4.08
C ALA A 123 -12.26 -10.43 4.92
N SER A 124 -12.88 -9.31 5.24
CA SER A 124 -14.22 -9.27 5.86
C SER A 124 -15.35 -9.48 4.85
N SER A 125 -15.04 -9.42 3.55
CA SER A 125 -15.92 -9.76 2.43
C SER A 125 -15.69 -11.20 1.96
N GLN A 126 -16.41 -11.62 0.92
CA GLN A 126 -16.07 -12.85 0.19
C GLN A 126 -14.66 -12.73 -0.42
N ILE A 127 -13.92 -13.83 -0.44
CA ILE A 127 -12.53 -13.84 -0.90
C ILE A 127 -12.38 -13.52 -2.40
N ASN A 128 -13.42 -13.72 -3.17
CA ASN A 128 -13.51 -13.34 -4.59
C ASN A 128 -14.05 -11.92 -4.81
N HIS A 129 -14.33 -11.17 -3.76
CA HIS A 129 -14.63 -9.73 -3.90
C HIS A 129 -13.44 -8.99 -4.50
N ALA A 130 -13.69 -7.86 -5.16
CA ALA A 130 -12.68 -7.17 -5.97
C ALA A 130 -11.37 -6.87 -5.22
N THR A 131 -11.43 -6.42 -3.97
CA THR A 131 -10.25 -6.04 -3.20
C THR A 131 -9.31 -7.22 -2.94
N PRO A 132 -9.74 -8.34 -2.32
CA PRO A 132 -8.87 -9.49 -2.18
C PRO A 132 -8.54 -10.16 -3.53
N ALA A 133 -9.49 -10.21 -4.48
CA ALA A 133 -9.27 -10.83 -5.79
C ALA A 133 -8.15 -10.15 -6.57
N SER A 134 -7.99 -8.83 -6.48
CA SER A 134 -6.93 -8.10 -7.18
C SER A 134 -5.52 -8.49 -6.75
N PHE A 135 -5.34 -9.11 -5.61
CA PHE A 135 -4.06 -9.66 -5.17
C PHE A 135 -3.82 -11.10 -5.63
N LEU A 136 -4.90 -11.83 -5.98
CA LEU A 136 -4.88 -13.29 -6.22
C LEU A 136 -5.08 -13.67 -7.68
N ALA A 137 -5.82 -12.86 -8.45
CA ALA A 137 -6.35 -13.25 -9.76
C ALA A 137 -6.18 -12.12 -10.78
N HIS A 138 -6.49 -12.46 -12.03
CA HIS A 138 -6.55 -11.53 -13.15
C HIS A 138 -7.87 -11.72 -13.88
N ASN A 139 -8.64 -10.66 -13.99
CA ASN A 139 -9.89 -10.70 -14.76
C ASN A 139 -10.22 -9.30 -15.30
N LYS A 140 -10.80 -9.25 -16.49
CA LYS A 140 -11.26 -8.01 -17.11
C LYS A 140 -12.45 -7.37 -16.39
N SER A 141 -13.15 -8.11 -15.54
CA SER A 141 -14.31 -7.61 -14.80
C SER A 141 -14.43 -8.27 -13.43
N ARG A 142 -14.67 -7.47 -12.41
CA ARG A 142 -14.99 -7.93 -11.04
C ARG A 142 -16.30 -8.70 -10.91
N ARG A 143 -17.10 -8.72 -11.97
CA ARG A 143 -18.42 -9.38 -11.99
C ARG A 143 -18.39 -10.79 -12.62
N ASN A 144 -17.23 -11.25 -13.05
CA ASN A 144 -17.06 -12.57 -13.68
C ASN A 144 -16.61 -13.61 -12.66
#